data_f49f3445c4e295bf13aa9431675644ec
#
_entry.id   f49f3445c4e295bf13aa9431675644ec
#
_cell.length_a   1.000
_cell.length_b   1.000
_cell.length_c   1.000
_cell.angle_alpha   90.00
_cell.angle_beta   90.00
_cell.angle_gamma   90.00
#
_symmetry.space_group_name_H-M   'P 1'
#
loop_
_entity.id
_entity.type
_entity.pdbx_description
1 polymer ?
#
loop_
_entity_poly.entity_id
_entity_poly.type
_entity_poly.pdbx_seq_one_letter_code
_entity_poly.pdbx_strand_id
1 'polypeptide(L)'
;MRLRATWIVGAALLVLSVLLSTAQTGEAQKHKPLMMMRLYTGPDGQTHAEEVEAKFSAGNANEVFKLMAVTGAELHRAAPGTVIDWHNAPRRQYVITLSGKGEIEVAGGKKFAVGPGHIDLVEDTTGKGHITRVTGNEERVTLQLPLSDQSHH
;
A
#
# COMPACT_ATOMS: atom_id res chain seq x y z
N MET A 1 18.20 -78.80 -51.49
CA MET A 1 17.96 -78.11 -50.26
C MET A 1 18.13 -76.59 -50.48
N ARG A 2 17.04 -75.82 -50.55
CA ARG A 2 17.06 -74.37 -50.93
C ARG A 2 16.82 -73.58 -49.72
N LEU A 3 17.82 -72.80 -49.27
CA LEU A 3 17.65 -71.79 -48.24
C LEU A 3 17.04 -70.53 -48.86
N ARG A 4 15.92 -70.07 -48.30
CA ARG A 4 15.31 -68.76 -48.60
C ARG A 4 15.81 -67.74 -47.60
N ALA A 5 16.51 -66.74 -48.09
CA ALA A 5 16.87 -65.57 -47.28
C ALA A 5 15.68 -64.57 -47.25
N THR A 6 15.15 -64.29 -46.11
CA THR A 6 14.15 -63.28 -45.92
C THR A 6 14.84 -61.97 -45.57
N TRP A 7 14.61 -60.93 -46.38
CA TRP A 7 15.03 -59.54 -46.10
C TRP A 7 14.03 -58.89 -45.22
N ILE A 8 14.45 -58.39 -44.01
CA ILE A 8 13.66 -57.56 -43.14
C ILE A 8 14.02 -56.12 -43.46
N VAL A 9 13.08 -55.40 -44.07
CA VAL A 9 13.18 -53.98 -44.30
C VAL A 9 12.75 -53.27 -42.99
N GLY A 10 13.71 -52.72 -42.26
CA GLY A 10 13.45 -51.89 -41.08
C GLY A 10 13.08 -50.47 -41.50
N ALA A 11 11.83 -50.11 -41.33
CA ALA A 11 11.39 -48.71 -41.48
C ALA A 11 11.76 -47.93 -40.21
N ALA A 12 12.75 -47.05 -40.35
CA ALA A 12 13.08 -46.08 -39.31
C ALA A 12 12.05 -44.94 -39.32
N LEU A 13 11.14 -44.92 -38.34
CA LEU A 13 10.25 -43.81 -38.08
C LEU A 13 11.01 -42.68 -37.34
N LEU A 14 11.39 -41.65 -38.08
CA LEU A 14 11.88 -40.38 -37.50
C LEU A 14 10.70 -39.65 -36.89
N VAL A 15 10.58 -39.71 -35.54
CA VAL A 15 9.64 -38.90 -34.79
C VAL A 15 10.26 -37.51 -34.62
N LEU A 16 9.82 -36.57 -35.46
CA LEU A 16 10.17 -35.16 -35.35
C LEU A 16 9.34 -34.53 -34.21
N SER A 17 9.88 -34.52 -33.00
CA SER A 17 9.29 -33.83 -31.87
C SER A 17 9.44 -32.30 -32.04
N VAL A 18 8.40 -31.67 -32.55
CA VAL A 18 8.27 -30.21 -32.55
C VAL A 18 8.02 -29.76 -31.11
N LEU A 19 9.07 -29.25 -30.45
CA LEU A 19 8.96 -28.52 -29.20
C LEU A 19 8.24 -27.18 -29.49
N LEU A 20 6.90 -27.16 -29.31
CA LEU A 20 6.18 -25.91 -29.21
C LEU A 20 6.62 -25.25 -27.87
N SER A 21 7.56 -24.33 -27.95
CA SER A 21 7.78 -23.34 -26.87
C SER A 21 6.53 -22.47 -26.80
N THR A 22 5.62 -22.81 -25.92
CA THR A 22 4.58 -21.87 -25.51
C THR A 22 5.27 -20.73 -24.77
N ALA A 23 5.50 -19.61 -25.43
CA ALA A 23 5.82 -18.36 -24.77
C ALA A 23 4.64 -18.07 -23.84
N GLN A 24 4.79 -18.34 -22.54
CA GLN A 24 3.91 -17.81 -21.53
C GLN A 24 4.07 -16.30 -21.59
N THR A 25 3.14 -15.65 -22.29
CA THR A 25 2.89 -14.22 -22.08
C THR A 25 2.43 -14.10 -20.62
N GLY A 26 3.37 -13.76 -19.72
CA GLY A 26 3.05 -13.48 -18.35
C GLY A 26 1.99 -12.36 -18.35
N GLU A 27 0.73 -12.72 -18.05
CA GLU A 27 -0.24 -11.71 -17.70
C GLU A 27 0.36 -10.93 -16.54
N ALA A 28 0.57 -9.63 -16.75
CA ALA A 28 1.03 -8.74 -15.70
C ALA A 28 0.06 -8.91 -14.51
N GLN A 29 0.56 -9.43 -13.42
CA GLN A 29 -0.22 -9.68 -12.22
C GLN A 29 -0.86 -8.35 -11.81
N LYS A 30 -2.19 -8.23 -11.94
CA LYS A 30 -2.93 -7.04 -11.54
C LYS A 30 -2.86 -6.93 -10.01
N HIS A 31 -1.93 -6.13 -9.51
CA HIS A 31 -1.82 -5.83 -8.10
C HIS A 31 -3.03 -5.02 -7.64
N LYS A 32 -3.53 -5.31 -6.44
CA LYS A 32 -4.53 -4.45 -5.80
C LYS A 32 -3.90 -3.09 -5.54
N PRO A 33 -4.54 -1.97 -5.93
CA PRO A 33 -4.02 -0.64 -5.63
C PRO A 33 -3.77 -0.45 -4.13
N LEU A 34 -2.63 0.13 -3.78
CA LEU A 34 -2.37 0.59 -2.43
C LEU A 34 -2.91 2.01 -2.29
N MET A 35 -3.94 2.16 -1.45
CA MET A 35 -4.54 3.46 -1.17
C MET A 35 -3.96 4.02 0.13
N MET A 36 -3.68 5.32 0.12
CA MET A 36 -3.34 6.12 1.29
C MET A 36 -4.49 7.08 1.55
N MET A 37 -4.76 7.43 2.80
CA MET A 37 -5.73 8.44 3.15
C MET A 37 -5.02 9.79 3.36
N ARG A 38 -5.42 10.80 2.62
CA ARG A 38 -4.96 12.17 2.82
C ARG A 38 -5.96 12.94 3.69
N LEU A 39 -5.47 13.54 4.77
CA LEU A 39 -6.21 14.49 5.61
C LEU A 39 -5.68 15.89 5.31
N TYR A 40 -6.57 16.82 4.98
CA TYR A 40 -6.17 18.19 4.66
C TYR A 40 -7.23 19.20 5.11
N THR A 41 -6.81 20.42 5.36
CA THR A 41 -7.73 21.53 5.68
C THR A 41 -8.29 22.11 4.39
N GLY A 42 -9.61 22.08 4.24
CA GLY A 42 -10.30 22.69 3.09
C GLY A 42 -10.47 24.21 3.26
N PRO A 43 -10.96 24.90 2.22
CA PRO A 43 -11.20 26.35 2.26
C PRO A 43 -12.28 26.75 3.25
N ASP A 44 -13.09 25.81 3.72
CA ASP A 44 -14.10 25.96 4.76
C ASP A 44 -13.52 25.87 6.19
N GLY A 45 -12.21 25.70 6.33
CA GLY A 45 -11.52 25.52 7.61
C GLY A 45 -11.79 24.18 8.28
N GLN A 46 -12.36 23.21 7.56
CA GLN A 46 -12.61 21.88 8.07
C GLN A 46 -11.57 20.89 7.56
N THR A 47 -11.32 19.82 8.32
CA THR A 47 -10.52 18.70 7.84
C THR A 47 -11.38 17.80 6.96
N HIS A 48 -10.89 17.54 5.76
CA HIS A 48 -11.42 16.60 4.79
C HIS A 48 -10.51 15.40 4.67
N ALA A 49 -11.05 14.29 4.18
CA ALA A 49 -10.31 13.08 3.89
C ALA A 49 -10.59 12.61 2.45
N GLU A 50 -9.52 12.24 1.75
CA GLU A 50 -9.59 11.67 0.41
C GLU A 50 -8.64 10.46 0.28
N GLU A 51 -9.00 9.52 -0.59
CA GLU A 51 -8.12 8.40 -0.92
C GLU A 51 -7.19 8.78 -2.06
N VAL A 52 -5.90 8.53 -1.87
CA VAL A 52 -4.84 8.77 -2.85
C VAL A 52 -4.14 7.46 -3.18
N GLU A 53 -4.10 7.09 -4.45
CA GLU A 53 -3.40 5.89 -4.88
C GLU A 53 -1.89 6.07 -4.86
N ALA A 54 -1.17 5.16 -4.20
CA ALA A 54 0.28 5.04 -4.34
C ALA A 54 0.60 4.38 -5.69
N LYS A 55 0.90 5.20 -6.70
CA LYS A 55 1.21 4.72 -8.06
C LYS A 55 2.64 4.22 -8.13
N PHE A 56 2.81 2.91 -8.09
CA PHE A 56 4.09 2.26 -8.22
C PHE A 56 4.64 2.36 -9.66
N SER A 57 5.93 2.53 -9.77
CA SER A 57 6.67 2.49 -11.03
C SER A 57 7.69 1.35 -11.00
N ALA A 58 8.02 0.80 -12.17
CA ALA A 58 8.98 -0.28 -12.29
C ALA A 58 10.36 0.13 -11.73
N GLY A 59 10.91 -0.69 -10.85
CA GLY A 59 12.29 -0.64 -10.39
C GLY A 59 13.10 -1.81 -10.97
N ASN A 60 14.35 -1.98 -10.52
CA ASN A 60 15.23 -3.03 -11.04
C ASN A 60 14.78 -4.45 -10.66
N ALA A 61 14.27 -4.65 -9.46
CA ALA A 61 13.86 -5.95 -8.94
C ALA A 61 12.43 -5.95 -8.35
N ASN A 62 11.83 -4.78 -8.20
CA ASN A 62 10.51 -4.58 -7.61
C ASN A 62 9.87 -3.31 -8.18
N GLU A 63 8.62 -3.09 -7.85
CA GLU A 63 7.96 -1.81 -8.10
C GLU A 63 8.17 -0.87 -6.91
N VAL A 64 8.32 0.42 -7.18
CA VAL A 64 8.63 1.44 -6.18
C VAL A 64 7.66 2.61 -6.28
N PHE A 65 7.09 3.01 -5.16
CA PHE A 65 6.45 4.30 -4.95
C PHE A 65 7.32 5.10 -3.96
N LYS A 66 7.81 6.25 -4.39
CA LYS A 66 8.61 7.13 -3.51
C LYS A 66 7.68 8.04 -2.73
N LEU A 67 7.71 7.92 -1.41
CA LEU A 67 7.10 8.91 -0.52
C LEU A 67 7.82 10.27 -0.66
N MET A 68 7.14 11.35 -0.27
CA MET A 68 7.77 12.66 -0.17
C MET A 68 8.96 12.61 0.80
N ALA A 69 9.93 13.50 0.61
CA ALA A 69 11.10 13.57 1.46
C ALA A 69 10.70 13.83 2.92
N VAL A 70 11.37 13.14 3.85
CA VAL A 70 11.11 13.21 5.29
C VAL A 70 12.36 13.66 6.04
N THR A 71 12.18 14.28 7.20
CA THR A 71 13.29 14.77 8.06
C THR A 71 13.68 13.75 9.13
N GLY A 72 12.88 12.73 9.37
CA GLY A 72 13.12 11.73 10.40
C GLY A 72 12.05 10.67 10.47
N ALA A 73 12.10 9.84 11.50
CA ALA A 73 11.13 8.81 11.79
C ALA A 73 10.94 8.68 13.31
N GLU A 74 9.69 8.57 13.76
CA GLU A 74 9.32 8.46 15.18
C GLU A 74 8.36 7.29 15.37
N LEU A 75 8.54 6.50 16.43
CA LEU A 75 7.57 5.52 16.87
C LEU A 75 6.70 6.11 17.98
N HIS A 76 5.41 6.10 17.77
CA HIS A 76 4.42 6.52 18.76
C HIS A 76 3.60 5.33 19.24
N ARG A 77 3.27 5.30 20.51
CA ARG A 77 2.44 4.27 21.13
C ARG A 77 1.31 4.94 21.93
N ALA A 78 0.10 4.48 21.70
CA ALA A 78 -1.08 4.93 22.42
C ALA A 78 -1.84 3.76 23.03
N ALA A 79 -2.24 3.91 24.29
CA ALA A 79 -2.98 2.88 25.03
C ALA A 79 -4.39 2.65 24.45
N PRO A 80 -4.99 1.46 24.68
CA PRO A 80 -6.39 1.21 24.34
C PRO A 80 -7.31 2.25 24.93
N GLY A 81 -8.31 2.71 24.18
CA GLY A 81 -9.26 3.72 24.62
C GLY A 81 -8.75 5.17 24.62
N THR A 82 -7.50 5.41 24.23
CA THR A 82 -6.99 6.77 24.06
C THR A 82 -7.84 7.53 23.04
N VAL A 83 -8.26 8.76 23.42
CA VAL A 83 -8.96 9.70 22.55
C VAL A 83 -8.16 11.01 22.53
N ILE A 84 -7.75 11.42 21.35
CA ILE A 84 -7.23 12.76 21.10
C ILE A 84 -8.38 13.50 20.43
N ASP A 85 -9.01 14.38 21.18
CA ASP A 85 -10.16 15.16 20.71
C ASP A 85 -9.74 16.13 19.60
N TRP A 86 -10.64 16.96 19.09
CA TRP A 86 -10.38 17.85 17.96
C TRP A 86 -9.02 18.52 18.04
N HIS A 87 -8.13 18.18 17.14
CA HIS A 87 -6.76 18.69 17.09
C HIS A 87 -6.26 18.74 15.65
N ASN A 88 -5.38 19.69 15.38
CA ASN A 88 -4.64 19.75 14.12
C ASN A 88 -3.43 18.82 14.17
N ALA A 89 -2.99 18.36 13.03
CA ALA A 89 -1.70 17.74 12.92
C ALA A 89 -0.61 18.74 13.36
N PRO A 90 0.37 18.34 14.17
CA PRO A 90 1.44 19.24 14.62
C PRO A 90 2.36 19.68 13.46
N ARG A 91 2.32 18.92 12.38
CA ARG A 91 3.13 19.10 11.15
C ARG A 91 2.59 18.23 10.03
N ARG A 92 2.95 18.53 8.80
CA ARG A 92 2.71 17.62 7.67
C ARG A 92 3.56 16.38 7.84
N GLN A 93 2.97 15.20 7.75
CA GLN A 93 3.66 13.94 8.00
C GLN A 93 2.91 12.75 7.41
N TYR A 94 3.61 11.64 7.20
CA TYR A 94 2.96 10.35 7.10
C TYR A 94 2.76 9.74 8.49
N VAL A 95 1.64 9.07 8.68
CA VAL A 95 1.36 8.24 9.86
C VAL A 95 1.01 6.83 9.38
N ILE A 96 1.85 5.85 9.69
CA ILE A 96 1.67 4.47 9.28
C ILE A 96 1.33 3.65 10.51
N THR A 97 0.17 3.00 10.52
CA THR A 97 -0.21 2.11 11.60
C THR A 97 0.53 0.77 11.46
N LEU A 98 1.35 0.43 12.45
CA LEU A 98 2.11 -0.82 12.50
C LEU A 98 1.33 -1.92 13.22
N SER A 99 0.68 -1.58 14.35
CA SER A 99 -0.15 -2.52 15.12
C SER A 99 -1.29 -1.80 15.83
N GLY A 100 -2.25 -2.58 16.33
CA GLY A 100 -3.46 -2.04 16.95
C GLY A 100 -4.42 -1.46 15.92
N LYS A 101 -5.51 -0.85 16.40
CA LYS A 101 -6.58 -0.28 15.58
C LYS A 101 -6.95 1.10 16.08
N GLY A 102 -7.45 1.93 15.19
CA GLY A 102 -7.96 3.25 15.54
C GLY A 102 -9.09 3.69 14.63
N GLU A 103 -9.58 4.87 14.91
CA GLU A 103 -10.60 5.58 14.14
C GLU A 103 -10.19 7.04 14.02
N ILE A 104 -10.28 7.59 12.82
CA ILE A 104 -10.12 9.02 12.57
C ILE A 104 -11.51 9.58 12.23
N GLU A 105 -11.91 10.65 12.90
CA GLU A 105 -13.15 11.36 12.62
C GLU A 105 -12.83 12.77 12.11
N VAL A 106 -13.41 13.11 10.96
CA VAL A 106 -13.28 14.43 10.33
C VAL A 106 -14.60 15.19 10.37
N ALA A 107 -14.63 16.37 9.80
CA ALA A 107 -15.83 17.21 9.71
C ALA A 107 -17.06 16.44 9.21
N GLY A 108 -18.23 16.81 9.73
CA GLY A 108 -19.49 16.13 9.40
C GLY A 108 -19.67 14.77 10.08
N GLY A 109 -18.79 14.39 11.01
CA GLY A 109 -18.86 13.12 11.74
C GLY A 109 -18.46 11.90 10.91
N LYS A 110 -17.81 12.11 9.77
CA LYS A 110 -17.32 11.02 8.92
C LYS A 110 -16.12 10.32 9.57
N LYS A 111 -16.19 9.00 9.68
CA LYS A 111 -15.25 8.16 10.41
C LYS A 111 -14.56 7.18 9.50
N PHE A 112 -13.27 6.97 9.74
CA PHE A 112 -12.41 6.05 9.01
C PHE A 112 -11.71 5.12 9.99
N ALA A 113 -11.89 3.82 9.81
CA ALA A 113 -11.14 2.83 10.56
C ALA A 113 -9.70 2.74 10.04
N VAL A 114 -8.74 2.75 10.94
CA VAL A 114 -7.32 2.60 10.63
C VAL A 114 -6.74 1.40 11.37
N GLY A 115 -5.88 0.65 10.71
CA GLY A 115 -5.27 -0.56 11.27
C GLY A 115 -3.92 -0.85 10.65
N PRO A 116 -3.29 -2.00 10.95
CA PRO A 116 -1.99 -2.36 10.44
C PRO A 116 -1.90 -2.25 8.91
N GLY A 117 -0.87 -1.53 8.42
CA GLY A 117 -0.66 -1.25 7.01
C GLY A 117 -1.42 -0.03 6.48
N HIS A 118 -2.29 0.60 7.26
CA HIS A 118 -2.95 1.85 6.87
C HIS A 118 -1.93 2.99 6.88
N ILE A 119 -1.95 3.80 5.82
CA ILE A 119 -1.06 4.95 5.63
C ILE A 119 -1.90 6.22 5.52
N ASP A 120 -1.67 7.13 6.44
CA ASP A 120 -2.25 8.48 6.40
C ASP A 120 -1.18 9.47 5.94
N LEU A 121 -1.51 10.34 4.98
CA LEU A 121 -0.81 11.58 4.70
C LEU A 121 -1.56 12.71 5.42
N VAL A 122 -1.02 13.17 6.52
CA VAL A 122 -1.69 14.12 7.42
C VAL A 122 -1.15 15.52 7.16
N GLU A 123 -2.01 16.40 6.64
CA GLU A 123 -1.70 17.77 6.21
C GLU A 123 -2.66 18.82 6.79
N ASP A 124 -3.58 18.42 7.67
CA ASP A 124 -4.55 19.31 8.32
C ASP A 124 -3.94 20.03 9.53
N THR A 125 -2.89 20.81 9.26
CA THR A 125 -2.12 21.56 10.27
C THR A 125 -2.79 22.85 10.72
N THR A 126 -3.95 23.19 10.18
CA THR A 126 -4.75 24.36 10.49
C THR A 126 -6.24 24.01 10.57
N GLY A 127 -7.09 24.97 10.93
CA GLY A 127 -8.54 24.80 10.97
C GLY A 127 -9.01 23.99 12.18
N LYS A 128 -10.10 23.23 12.01
CA LYS A 128 -10.73 22.47 13.10
C LYS A 128 -9.96 21.20 13.47
N GLY A 129 -9.24 20.61 12.52
CA GLY A 129 -8.55 19.35 12.72
C GLY A 129 -9.49 18.14 12.70
N HIS A 130 -9.02 17.05 13.29
CA HIS A 130 -9.67 15.74 13.35
C HIS A 130 -9.64 15.17 14.77
N ILE A 131 -10.41 14.11 15.01
CA ILE A 131 -10.33 13.31 16.24
C ILE A 131 -9.63 12.01 15.91
N THR A 132 -8.74 11.56 16.80
CA THR A 132 -8.12 10.23 16.70
C THR A 132 -8.51 9.40 17.93
N ARG A 133 -8.95 8.16 17.70
CA ARG A 133 -9.28 7.21 18.76
C ARG A 133 -8.49 5.91 18.59
N VAL A 134 -8.00 5.34 19.68
CA VAL A 134 -7.52 3.97 19.72
C VAL A 134 -8.70 3.06 20.03
N THR A 135 -9.02 2.14 19.13
CA THR A 135 -10.15 1.21 19.24
C THR A 135 -9.68 -0.20 19.55
N GLY A 136 -10.59 -0.98 20.15
CA GLY A 136 -10.24 -2.35 20.58
C GLY A 136 -9.48 -2.36 21.91
N ASN A 137 -8.80 -3.45 22.21
CA ASN A 137 -8.15 -3.73 23.51
C ASN A 137 -6.60 -3.81 23.42
N GLU A 138 -6.03 -3.41 22.27
CA GLU A 138 -4.60 -3.41 22.04
C GLU A 138 -4.06 -1.99 21.90
N GLU A 139 -2.80 -1.79 22.28
CA GLU A 139 -2.08 -0.54 22.01
C GLU A 139 -1.96 -0.31 20.50
N ARG A 140 -2.17 0.93 20.07
CA ARG A 140 -1.87 1.33 18.70
C ARG A 140 -0.44 1.85 18.60
N VAL A 141 0.37 1.23 17.75
CA VAL A 141 1.73 1.68 17.44
C VAL A 141 1.74 2.23 16.02
N THR A 142 2.27 3.45 15.88
CA THR A 142 2.42 4.11 14.59
C THR A 142 3.86 4.51 14.33
N LEU A 143 4.26 4.48 13.05
CA LEU A 143 5.46 5.13 12.54
C LEU A 143 5.05 6.47 11.95
N GLN A 144 5.63 7.55 12.46
CA GLN A 144 5.41 8.91 11.97
C GLN A 144 6.65 9.41 11.24
N LEU A 145 6.44 9.94 10.04
CA LEU A 145 7.50 10.42 9.16
C LEU A 145 7.23 11.90 8.82
N PRO A 146 7.83 12.85 9.57
CA PRO A 146 7.68 14.28 9.29
C PRO A 146 8.19 14.63 7.90
N LEU A 147 7.40 15.35 7.11
CA LEU A 147 7.83 15.81 5.79
C LEU A 147 8.90 16.90 5.92
N SER A 148 9.82 16.94 4.95
CA SER A 148 10.81 18.03 4.86
C SER A 148 10.16 19.34 4.39
N ASP A 149 9.15 19.25 3.54
CA ASP A 149 8.34 20.39 3.11
C ASP A 149 7.09 20.54 3.98
N GLN A 150 7.03 21.61 4.75
CA GLN A 150 5.92 21.99 5.64
C GLN A 150 5.01 23.06 5.02
N SER A 151 5.22 23.44 3.76
CA SER A 151 4.34 24.39 3.07
C SER A 151 2.94 23.80 2.84
N HIS A 152 1.94 24.66 2.91
CA HIS A 152 0.56 24.30 2.60
C HIS A 152 0.33 24.42 1.08
N HIS A 153 -0.25 23.40 0.48
CA HIS A 153 -0.63 23.37 -0.93
C HIS A 153 -2.14 23.25 -1.10
#